data_9b4fda21efe3889483a34606241c953c
#
_entry.id   9b4fda21efe3889483a34606241c953c
#
_cell.length_a   1.000
_cell.length_b   1.000
_cell.length_c   1.000
_cell.angle_alpha   90.00
_cell.angle_beta   90.00
_cell.angle_gamma   90.00
#
_symmetry.space_group_name_H-M   'P 1'
#
loop_
_entity.id
_entity.type
_entity.pdbx_description
1 polymer ?
#
loop_
_entity_poly.entity_id
_entity_poly.type
_entity_poly.pdbx_seq_one_letter_code
_entity_poly.pdbx_strand_id
1 'polypeptide(L)'
;MFTSAQDQLILLLVEEKELKIKITDLHPTQLYLSEKKLHDIQMLDQSAEIINVDPISILAFGNCFLITNGHHRAYQSLLAGRDTISAEFDKDGGDEIYHLYAQACEERKISSVLDLKHRILPPSLFLVESLIGRGFSAR
;
A
#
# COMPACT_ATOMS: atom_id res chain seq x y z
N MET A 1 26.59 19.14 -13.71
CA MET A 1 25.22 19.38 -13.35
C MET A 1 24.39 18.16 -13.67
N PHE A 2 23.29 18.05 -13.03
CA PHE A 2 22.45 16.96 -13.30
C PHE A 2 21.69 17.18 -14.51
N THR A 3 21.76 16.26 -15.37
CA THR A 3 21.15 16.42 -16.63
C THR A 3 20.06 15.43 -16.88
N SER A 4 19.92 14.45 -15.99
CA SER A 4 18.94 13.43 -16.23
C SER A 4 17.99 13.28 -15.05
N ALA A 5 16.80 12.82 -15.33
CA ALA A 5 15.84 12.54 -14.28
C ALA A 5 16.35 11.42 -13.38
N GLN A 6 17.16 10.53 -13.95
CA GLN A 6 17.71 9.43 -13.19
C GLN A 6 18.65 9.92 -12.10
N ASP A 7 19.49 10.91 -12.43
CA ASP A 7 20.40 11.48 -11.44
C ASP A 7 19.62 12.16 -10.31
N GLN A 8 18.53 12.84 -10.66
CA GLN A 8 17.70 13.48 -9.66
C GLN A 8 17.02 12.47 -8.78
N LEU A 9 16.57 11.38 -9.36
CA LEU A 9 15.92 10.33 -8.59
C LEU A 9 16.89 9.72 -7.59
N ILE A 10 18.11 9.47 -8.01
CA ILE A 10 19.11 8.90 -7.11
C ILE A 10 19.39 9.85 -5.97
N LEU A 11 19.48 11.14 -6.25
CA LEU A 11 19.71 12.13 -5.23
C LEU A 11 18.60 12.14 -4.21
N LEU A 12 17.33 12.11 -4.67
CA LEU A 12 16.18 12.06 -3.79
C LEU A 12 16.21 10.83 -2.90
N LEU A 13 16.52 9.69 -3.47
CA LEU A 13 16.54 8.46 -2.70
C LEU A 13 17.60 8.50 -1.62
N VAL A 14 18.74 9.11 -1.91
CA VAL A 14 19.82 9.20 -0.95
C VAL A 14 19.45 10.16 0.17
N GLU A 15 18.85 11.28 -0.17
CA GLU A 15 18.59 12.32 0.82
C GLU A 15 17.33 12.09 1.63
N GLU A 16 16.26 11.67 0.96
CA GLU A 16 14.99 11.59 1.63
C GLU A 16 14.54 10.18 1.92
N LYS A 17 14.96 9.25 1.11
CA LYS A 17 14.59 7.84 1.28
C LYS A 17 13.10 7.59 1.14
N GLU A 18 12.34 8.60 0.73
CA GLU A 18 10.90 8.50 0.55
C GLU A 18 10.52 9.10 -0.77
N LEU A 19 9.48 8.50 -1.34
CA LEU A 19 8.90 8.98 -2.58
C LEU A 19 7.46 9.35 -2.32
N LYS A 20 6.92 10.24 -3.15
CA LYS A 20 5.49 10.54 -3.14
C LYS A 20 4.89 9.83 -4.33
N ILE A 21 4.01 8.90 -4.07
CA ILE A 21 3.39 8.09 -5.10
C ILE A 21 1.91 8.39 -5.17
N LYS A 22 1.39 8.51 -6.38
CA LYS A 22 -0.05 8.69 -6.54
C LYS A 22 -0.76 7.44 -6.06
N ILE A 23 -1.80 7.64 -5.26
CA ILE A 23 -2.53 6.49 -4.72
C ILE A 23 -3.17 5.69 -5.86
N THR A 24 -3.55 6.35 -6.95
CA THR A 24 -4.12 5.66 -8.10
C THR A 24 -3.11 4.79 -8.84
N ASP A 25 -1.82 4.95 -8.56
CA ASP A 25 -0.79 4.11 -9.17
C ASP A 25 -0.45 2.90 -8.31
N LEU A 26 -1.15 2.70 -7.21
CA LEU A 26 -0.88 1.60 -6.30
C LEU A 26 -1.79 0.42 -6.60
N HIS A 27 -1.22 -0.76 -6.61
CA HIS A 27 -1.94 -2.01 -6.85
C HIS A 27 -1.89 -2.86 -5.58
N PRO A 28 -3.05 -3.30 -5.08
CA PRO A 28 -3.06 -4.11 -3.86
C PRO A 28 -2.46 -5.49 -4.06
N THR A 29 -1.95 -6.04 -2.97
CA THR A 29 -1.51 -7.42 -2.91
C THR A 29 -2.16 -8.12 -1.73
N GLN A 30 -3.29 -7.59 -1.27
CA GLN A 30 -4.01 -8.09 -0.11
C GLN A 30 -5.50 -8.06 -0.44
N LEU A 31 -6.22 -9.09 -0.04
CA LEU A 31 -7.63 -9.23 -0.43
C LEU A 31 -8.59 -8.46 0.46
N TYR A 32 -8.24 -8.27 1.72
CA TYR A 32 -9.18 -7.69 2.69
C TYR A 32 -8.51 -6.67 3.56
N LEU A 33 -9.30 -5.73 4.04
CA LEU A 33 -8.87 -4.75 5.02
C LEU A 33 -9.59 -4.99 6.34
N SER A 34 -8.96 -4.60 7.43
CA SER A 34 -9.54 -4.73 8.76
C SER A 34 -10.23 -3.43 9.14
N GLU A 35 -11.51 -3.54 9.50
CA GLU A 35 -12.26 -2.38 9.96
C GLU A 35 -11.60 -1.74 11.18
N LYS A 36 -11.10 -2.57 12.08
CA LYS A 36 -10.46 -2.05 13.28
C LYS A 36 -9.18 -1.28 12.95
N LYS A 37 -8.36 -1.82 12.06
CA LYS A 37 -7.13 -1.15 11.67
C LYS A 37 -7.41 0.17 10.96
N LEU A 38 -8.45 0.21 10.13
CA LEU A 38 -8.83 1.45 9.48
C LEU A 38 -9.28 2.48 10.49
N HIS A 39 -10.06 2.05 11.47
CA HIS A 39 -10.51 2.96 12.51
C HIS A 39 -9.32 3.51 13.31
N ASP A 40 -8.38 2.65 13.67
CA ASP A 40 -7.21 3.09 14.44
C ASP A 40 -6.40 4.12 13.65
N ILE A 41 -6.23 3.90 12.37
CA ILE A 41 -5.49 4.83 11.52
C ILE A 41 -6.25 6.15 11.38
N GLN A 42 -7.57 6.07 11.25
CA GLN A 42 -8.38 7.27 11.13
C GLN A 42 -8.27 8.13 12.39
N MET A 43 -8.23 7.49 13.55
CA MET A 43 -8.09 8.22 14.81
C MET A 43 -6.74 8.93 14.87
N LEU A 44 -5.68 8.28 14.40
CA LEU A 44 -4.38 8.93 14.34
C LEU A 44 -4.39 10.11 13.39
N ASP A 45 -5.03 9.95 12.25
CA ASP A 45 -5.14 11.02 11.27
C ASP A 45 -5.81 12.25 11.87
N GLN A 46 -6.82 12.03 12.68
CA GLN A 46 -7.58 13.12 13.27
C GLN A 46 -6.82 13.84 14.38
N SER A 47 -5.76 13.25 14.88
CA SER A 47 -5.01 13.88 15.96
C SER A 47 -4.23 15.10 15.49
N ALA A 48 -4.12 15.28 14.20
CA ALA A 48 -3.55 16.47 13.59
C ALA A 48 -2.06 16.64 13.79
N GLU A 49 -1.51 16.10 14.83
CA GLU A 49 -0.07 16.18 15.04
C GLU A 49 0.65 15.11 14.25
N ILE A 50 -0.08 14.16 13.73
CA ILE A 50 0.54 13.05 13.03
C ILE A 50 0.69 13.43 11.58
N ILE A 51 1.77 14.08 11.31
CA ILE A 51 2.07 14.42 9.93
C ILE A 51 2.97 13.37 9.34
N ASN A 52 3.80 12.80 10.17
CA ASN A 52 4.78 11.83 9.71
C ASN A 52 4.30 10.43 9.98
N VAL A 53 3.52 9.93 9.07
CA VAL A 53 3.14 8.53 9.09
C VAL A 53 4.27 7.78 8.42
N ASP A 54 4.56 6.58 8.90
CA ASP A 54 5.58 5.77 8.25
C ASP A 54 5.22 5.58 6.78
N PRO A 55 6.19 5.64 5.90
CA PRO A 55 5.91 5.41 4.48
C PRO A 55 5.44 3.98 4.25
N ILE A 56 4.60 3.80 3.24
CA ILE A 56 4.22 2.44 2.86
C ILE A 56 5.37 1.83 2.08
N SER A 57 5.39 0.50 1.99
CA SER A 57 6.43 -0.20 1.23
C SER A 57 5.86 -0.65 -0.11
N ILE A 58 6.64 -0.48 -1.16
CA ILE A 58 6.18 -0.76 -2.51
C ILE A 58 7.24 -1.50 -3.32
N LEU A 59 6.79 -2.12 -4.42
CA LEU A 59 7.66 -2.69 -5.44
C LEU A 59 7.22 -2.18 -6.80
N ALA A 60 8.16 -1.99 -7.69
CA ALA A 60 7.84 -1.58 -9.05
C ALA A 60 7.13 -2.71 -9.78
N PHE A 61 6.11 -2.37 -10.58
CA PHE A 61 5.32 -3.36 -11.30
C PHE A 61 4.78 -2.72 -12.57
N GLY A 62 5.55 -2.80 -13.64
CA GLY A 62 5.16 -2.18 -14.89
C GLY A 62 4.97 -0.68 -14.72
N ASN A 63 3.78 -0.19 -15.00
CA ASN A 63 3.47 1.23 -14.90
C ASN A 63 2.94 1.61 -13.53
N CYS A 64 2.89 0.68 -12.59
CA CYS A 64 2.34 0.97 -11.28
C CYS A 64 3.24 0.37 -10.21
N PHE A 65 2.77 0.41 -8.97
CA PHE A 65 3.56 -0.09 -7.84
C PHE A 65 2.69 -1.03 -7.02
N LEU A 66 3.27 -2.16 -6.62
CA LEU A 66 2.59 -3.08 -5.72
C LEU A 66 2.80 -2.62 -4.29
N ILE A 67 1.76 -2.68 -3.48
CA ILE A 67 1.88 -2.39 -2.06
C ILE A 67 2.33 -3.67 -1.38
N THR A 68 3.48 -3.63 -0.70
CA THR A 68 3.91 -4.78 0.09
C THR A 68 3.57 -4.60 1.56
N ASN A 69 3.42 -3.35 2.01
CA ASN A 69 3.03 -3.08 3.38
C ASN A 69 2.39 -1.69 3.40
N GLY A 70 1.22 -1.60 4.01
CA GLY A 70 0.56 -0.31 4.17
C GLY A 70 -0.75 -0.18 3.44
N HIS A 71 -1.43 -1.28 3.13
CA HIS A 71 -2.72 -1.23 2.45
C HIS A 71 -3.74 -0.38 3.20
N HIS A 72 -3.80 -0.52 4.53
CA HIS A 72 -4.76 0.23 5.33
C HIS A 72 -4.46 1.72 5.28
N ARG A 73 -3.19 2.08 5.34
CA ARG A 73 -2.80 3.49 5.27
C ARG A 73 -3.11 4.09 3.92
N ALA A 74 -2.87 3.33 2.86
CA ALA A 74 -3.18 3.80 1.52
C ALA A 74 -4.67 4.02 1.35
N TYR A 75 -5.48 3.08 1.83
CA TYR A 75 -6.92 3.20 1.70
C TYR A 75 -7.43 4.39 2.51
N GLN A 76 -6.97 4.56 3.74
CA GLN A 76 -7.40 5.66 4.57
C GLN A 76 -6.98 7.00 3.96
N SER A 77 -5.80 7.08 3.38
CA SER A 77 -5.37 8.31 2.72
C SER A 77 -6.26 8.64 1.54
N LEU A 78 -6.68 7.62 0.80
CA LEU A 78 -7.60 7.82 -0.31
C LEU A 78 -8.93 8.37 0.19
N LEU A 79 -9.45 7.82 1.25
CA LEU A 79 -10.71 8.29 1.82
C LEU A 79 -10.59 9.71 2.35
N ALA A 80 -9.42 10.10 2.82
CA ALA A 80 -9.20 11.44 3.32
C ALA A 80 -9.02 12.46 2.19
N GLY A 81 -9.08 12.02 0.94
CA GLY A 81 -8.99 12.92 -0.19
C GLY A 81 -7.58 13.24 -0.63
N ARG A 82 -6.60 12.48 -0.18
CA ARG A 82 -5.22 12.71 -0.59
C ARG A 82 -4.96 12.07 -1.94
N ASP A 83 -4.13 12.75 -2.73
CA ASP A 83 -3.76 12.23 -4.04
C ASP A 83 -2.51 11.38 -4.00
N THR A 84 -1.63 11.65 -3.06
CA THR A 84 -0.35 10.97 -2.97
C THR A 84 -0.12 10.44 -1.56
N ILE A 85 0.83 9.52 -1.46
CA ILE A 85 1.22 8.97 -0.18
C ILE A 85 2.71 8.74 -0.20
N SER A 86 3.35 8.88 0.96
CA SER A 86 4.76 8.62 1.10
C SER A 86 5.04 7.13 1.01
N ALA A 87 6.06 6.78 0.27
CA ALA A 87 6.38 5.38 0.05
C ALA A 87 7.89 5.19 -0.03
N GLU A 88 8.33 3.97 0.22
CA GLU A 88 9.71 3.59 0.03
C GLU A 88 9.73 2.20 -0.58
N PHE A 89 10.79 1.88 -1.30
CA PHE A 89 10.88 0.57 -1.91
C PHE A 89 11.18 -0.48 -0.85
N ASP A 90 10.49 -1.61 -0.98
CA ASP A 90 10.70 -2.75 -0.10
C ASP A 90 12.05 -3.36 -0.41
N LYS A 91 12.87 -3.51 0.61
CA LYS A 91 14.24 -4.01 0.45
C LYS A 91 14.38 -5.47 0.84
N ASP A 92 13.30 -6.07 1.28
CA ASP A 92 13.38 -7.42 1.85
C ASP A 92 13.24 -8.52 0.81
N GLY A 93 12.99 -8.18 -0.43
CA GLY A 93 12.86 -9.18 -1.48
C GLY A 93 11.44 -9.71 -1.55
N GLY A 94 11.30 -10.88 -2.17
CA GLY A 94 9.99 -11.50 -2.27
C GLY A 94 9.18 -11.00 -3.46
N ASP A 95 9.83 -10.45 -4.47
CA ASP A 95 9.13 -9.88 -5.61
C ASP A 95 8.18 -10.86 -6.27
N GLU A 96 8.61 -12.09 -6.45
CA GLU A 96 7.78 -13.08 -7.13
C GLU A 96 6.48 -13.36 -6.38
N ILE A 97 6.59 -13.44 -5.06
CA ILE A 97 5.40 -13.76 -4.27
C ILE A 97 4.40 -12.61 -4.35
N TYR A 98 4.89 -11.37 -4.35
CA TYR A 98 3.98 -10.23 -4.44
C TYR A 98 3.34 -10.12 -5.82
N HIS A 99 4.03 -10.55 -6.86
CA HIS A 99 3.41 -10.61 -8.18
C HIS A 99 2.28 -11.62 -8.20
N LEU A 100 2.44 -12.74 -7.51
CA LEU A 100 1.37 -13.73 -7.40
C LEU A 100 0.20 -13.18 -6.59
N TYR A 101 0.48 -12.45 -5.53
CA TYR A 101 -0.57 -11.83 -4.74
C TYR A 101 -1.33 -10.81 -5.58
N ALA A 102 -0.62 -10.01 -6.37
CA ALA A 102 -1.26 -9.05 -7.23
C ALA A 102 -2.16 -9.73 -8.25
N GLN A 103 -1.68 -10.84 -8.81
CA GLN A 103 -2.48 -11.60 -9.76
C GLN A 103 -3.75 -12.15 -9.11
N ALA A 104 -3.64 -12.65 -7.89
CA ALA A 104 -4.81 -13.13 -7.17
C ALA A 104 -5.81 -12.01 -6.91
N CYS A 105 -5.32 -10.81 -6.65
CA CYS A 105 -6.19 -9.66 -6.50
C CYS A 105 -6.90 -9.34 -7.82
N GLU A 106 -6.17 -9.36 -8.91
CA GLU A 106 -6.77 -9.05 -10.22
C GLU A 106 -7.84 -10.06 -10.59
N GLU A 107 -7.64 -11.32 -10.24
CA GLU A 107 -8.64 -12.34 -10.51
C GLU A 107 -9.94 -12.06 -9.78
N ARG A 108 -9.89 -11.27 -8.72
CA ARG A 108 -11.05 -10.87 -7.95
C ARG A 108 -11.45 -9.43 -8.21
N LYS A 109 -10.92 -8.88 -9.31
CA LYS A 109 -11.24 -7.51 -9.75
C LYS A 109 -10.79 -6.45 -8.75
N ILE A 110 -9.69 -6.72 -8.08
CA ILE A 110 -9.05 -5.76 -7.19
C ILE A 110 -7.77 -5.32 -7.88
N SER A 111 -7.80 -4.14 -8.49
CA SER A 111 -6.63 -3.62 -9.18
C SER A 111 -6.23 -2.23 -8.70
N SER A 112 -7.00 -1.65 -7.79
CA SER A 112 -6.68 -0.34 -7.22
C SER A 112 -7.04 -0.33 -5.75
N VAL A 113 -6.51 0.66 -5.04
CA VAL A 113 -6.79 0.79 -3.61
C VAL A 113 -8.29 0.99 -3.39
N LEU A 114 -8.95 1.73 -4.28
CA LEU A 114 -10.38 1.98 -4.14
C LEU A 114 -11.19 0.69 -4.20
N ASP A 115 -10.73 -0.30 -4.94
CA ASP A 115 -11.45 -1.56 -5.06
C ASP A 115 -11.56 -2.29 -3.73
N LEU A 116 -10.77 -1.92 -2.75
CA LEU A 116 -10.82 -2.54 -1.44
C LEU A 116 -12.02 -2.07 -0.61
N LYS A 117 -12.77 -1.10 -1.09
CA LYS A 117 -13.90 -0.56 -0.33
C LYS A 117 -14.97 -1.59 -0.01
N HIS A 118 -15.07 -2.63 -0.84
CA HIS A 118 -16.03 -3.70 -0.60
C HIS A 118 -15.40 -4.90 0.10
N ARG A 119 -14.19 -4.72 0.60
CA ARG A 119 -13.43 -5.80 1.18
C ARG A 119 -13.02 -5.51 2.62
N ILE A 120 -13.82 -4.70 3.30
CA ILE A 120 -13.52 -4.33 4.68
C ILE A 120 -14.29 -5.26 5.59
N LEU A 121 -13.59 -5.93 6.48
CA LEU A 121 -14.18 -6.94 7.34
C LEU A 121 -14.10 -6.55 8.81
N PRO A 122 -15.12 -6.91 9.60
CA PRO A 122 -15.05 -6.71 11.05
C PRO A 122 -13.97 -7.59 11.66
N PRO A 123 -13.51 -7.27 12.87
CA PRO A 123 -12.32 -7.93 13.43
C PRO A 123 -12.37 -9.45 13.42
N SER A 124 -13.51 -10.03 13.80
CA SER A 124 -13.60 -11.49 13.87
C SER A 124 -13.48 -12.12 12.49
N LEU A 125 -14.13 -11.55 11.49
CA LEU A 125 -14.08 -12.08 10.14
C LEU A 125 -12.74 -11.84 9.48
N PHE A 126 -12.13 -10.69 9.76
CA PHE A 126 -10.83 -10.41 9.16
C PHE A 126 -9.80 -11.44 9.58
N LEU A 127 -9.81 -11.82 10.87
CA LEU A 127 -8.85 -12.79 11.34
C LEU A 127 -9.01 -14.13 10.61
N VAL A 128 -10.25 -14.59 10.46
CA VAL A 128 -10.53 -15.85 9.78
C VAL A 128 -10.14 -15.76 8.30
N GLU A 129 -10.55 -14.71 7.64
CA GLU A 129 -10.27 -14.56 6.21
C GLU A 129 -8.79 -14.37 5.94
N SER A 130 -8.08 -13.73 6.85
CA SER A 130 -6.64 -13.58 6.71
C SER A 130 -5.94 -14.93 6.76
N LEU A 131 -6.44 -15.83 7.57
CA LEU A 131 -5.84 -17.15 7.67
C LEU A 131 -6.21 -18.05 6.51
N ILE A 132 -7.44 -17.93 6.01
CA ILE A 132 -7.93 -18.78 4.94
C ILE A 132 -7.76 -18.15 3.58
N GLY A 133 -8.30 -16.95 3.42
CA GLY A 133 -8.31 -16.25 2.14
C GLY A 133 -6.95 -15.77 1.73
N ARG A 134 -6.02 -15.72 2.66
CA ARG A 134 -4.64 -15.35 2.34
C ARG A 134 -3.77 -16.58 2.25
N GLY A 135 -4.35 -17.69 1.87
CA GLY A 135 -3.54 -18.83 1.59
C GLY A 135 -2.45 -18.51 0.60
N PHE A 136 -2.73 -17.60 -0.31
CA PHE A 136 -1.74 -17.15 -1.26
C PHE A 136 -0.76 -16.15 -0.66
N SER A 137 -1.14 -15.47 0.41
CA SER A 137 -0.26 -14.49 1.03
C SER A 137 0.15 -14.94 2.43
N ALA A 138 -0.04 -16.17 2.72
CA ALA A 138 0.17 -16.80 3.99
C ALA A 138 1.40 -16.31 4.70
N ARG A 139 1.25 -15.34 5.45
CA ARG A 139 2.38 -14.77 6.16
C ARG A 139 1.92 -14.14 7.43
#